data_b581a4c4a66192c7f9783ccc21f5993a
#
_entry.id   b581a4c4a66192c7f9783ccc21f5993a
#
_cell.length_a   1.000
_cell.length_b   1.000
_cell.length_c   1.000
_cell.angle_alpha   90.00
_cell.angle_beta   90.00
_cell.angle_gamma   90.00
#
_symmetry.space_group_name_H-M   'P 1'
#
loop_
_entity.id
_entity.type
_entity.pdbx_description
1 polymer ?
#
loop_
_entity_poly.entity_id
_entity_poly.type
_entity_poly.pdbx_seq_one_letter_code
_entity_poly.pdbx_strand_id
1 'polypeptide(L)'
;DDPKRTIIFSHGNGEDLGNLKSFLNYWASGSTEIIAYDYPGYGLSDGSSSENGCYNAMEAVYQKVVEDFGRNPSEIILWGRSLGTGPSLFLAANKKIGGIILETPFLSAFRSVTGITILPWDRFRNIEHTNQVTCPSLVIHGTLDEVVPFRQGKQIFSELPEPRTFLKVDNAEHNNLMEVGGDLYSDTISKFIISIGG
;
A
#
# COMPACT_ATOMS: atom_id res chain seq x y z
N ASP A 1 -11.38 -22.00 9.24
CA ASP A 1 -11.26 -21.05 10.34
C ASP A 1 -11.33 -19.63 9.75
N ASP A 2 -12.01 -18.73 10.45
CA ASP A 2 -12.06 -17.33 10.04
C ASP A 2 -10.65 -16.71 10.10
N PRO A 3 -10.23 -15.93 9.10
CA PRO A 3 -8.94 -15.28 9.13
C PRO A 3 -8.90 -14.22 10.24
N LYS A 4 -7.76 -14.16 10.94
CA LYS A 4 -7.54 -13.16 12.00
C LYS A 4 -7.14 -11.79 11.45
N ARG A 5 -6.71 -11.73 10.21
CA ARG A 5 -6.26 -10.51 9.52
C ARG A 5 -6.68 -10.57 8.06
N THR A 6 -7.14 -9.45 7.55
CA THR A 6 -7.48 -9.28 6.14
C THR A 6 -6.60 -8.19 5.53
N ILE A 7 -5.81 -8.54 4.54
CA ILE A 7 -5.01 -7.57 3.77
C ILE A 7 -5.79 -7.20 2.51
N ILE A 8 -6.01 -5.91 2.30
CA ILE A 8 -6.45 -5.37 1.01
C ILE A 8 -5.20 -4.89 0.29
N PHE A 9 -4.82 -5.59 -0.79
CA PHE A 9 -3.62 -5.28 -1.55
C PHE A 9 -3.93 -4.46 -2.80
N SER A 10 -3.24 -3.33 -2.92
CA SER A 10 -3.31 -2.40 -4.05
C SER A 10 -1.98 -2.41 -4.81
N HIS A 11 -2.02 -2.89 -6.03
CA HIS A 11 -0.83 -3.12 -6.86
C HIS A 11 -0.22 -1.83 -7.44
N GLY A 12 0.99 -1.95 -7.99
CA GLY A 12 1.72 -0.88 -8.67
C GLY A 12 1.21 -0.59 -10.09
N ASN A 13 1.75 0.48 -10.68
CA ASN A 13 1.47 0.79 -12.08
C ASN A 13 2.10 -0.25 -13.01
N GLY A 14 1.33 -0.70 -14.00
CA GLY A 14 1.77 -1.74 -14.94
C GLY A 14 1.71 -3.17 -14.40
N GLU A 15 1.22 -3.37 -13.18
CA GLU A 15 0.91 -4.68 -12.61
C GLU A 15 -0.56 -5.04 -12.83
N ASP A 16 -0.87 -6.33 -12.72
CA ASP A 16 -2.23 -6.89 -12.64
C ASP A 16 -2.23 -8.14 -11.75
N LEU A 17 -3.42 -8.64 -11.40
CA LEU A 17 -3.55 -9.80 -10.53
C LEU A 17 -2.92 -11.08 -11.10
N GLY A 18 -2.85 -11.20 -12.43
CA GLY A 18 -2.23 -12.34 -13.11
C GLY A 18 -0.74 -12.44 -12.80
N ASN A 19 -0.05 -11.30 -12.82
CA ASN A 19 1.39 -11.20 -12.54
C ASN A 19 1.72 -11.34 -11.05
N LEU A 20 0.78 -11.05 -10.17
CA LEU A 20 0.98 -11.01 -8.71
C LEU A 20 0.66 -12.32 -7.99
N LYS A 21 0.17 -13.34 -8.68
CA LYS A 21 -0.32 -14.59 -8.07
C LYS A 21 0.68 -15.21 -7.09
N SER A 22 1.96 -15.29 -7.44
CA SER A 22 2.99 -15.89 -6.57
C SER A 22 3.23 -15.07 -5.32
N PHE A 23 3.28 -13.74 -5.44
CA PHE A 23 3.41 -12.82 -4.33
C PHE A 23 2.21 -12.88 -3.37
N LEU A 24 1.01 -12.84 -3.92
CA LEU A 24 -0.23 -12.92 -3.13
C LEU A 24 -0.34 -14.26 -2.38
N ASN A 25 -0.03 -15.37 -3.05
CA ASN A 25 -0.04 -16.70 -2.42
C ASN A 25 1.02 -16.85 -1.32
N TYR A 26 2.16 -16.20 -1.43
CA TYR A 26 3.20 -16.22 -0.39
C TYR A 26 2.69 -15.59 0.91
N TRP A 27 1.95 -14.49 0.81
CA TRP A 27 1.46 -13.75 1.97
C TRP A 27 0.08 -14.24 2.48
N ALA A 28 -0.70 -14.90 1.64
CA ALA A 28 -1.98 -15.53 2.02
C ALA A 28 -1.72 -16.84 2.76
N SER A 29 -1.22 -16.78 3.98
CA SER A 29 -0.84 -17.96 4.76
C SER A 29 -1.38 -17.93 6.19
N GLY A 30 -1.65 -19.11 6.76
CA GLY A 30 -2.12 -19.25 8.13
C GLY A 30 -3.46 -18.56 8.36
N SER A 31 -3.48 -17.58 9.27
CA SER A 31 -4.68 -16.83 9.64
C SER A 31 -4.81 -15.48 8.91
N THR A 32 -4.06 -15.28 7.83
CA THR A 32 -4.10 -14.04 7.03
C THR A 32 -4.71 -14.34 5.66
N GLU A 33 -5.78 -13.65 5.32
CA GLU A 33 -6.33 -13.63 3.95
C GLU A 33 -5.84 -12.39 3.20
N ILE A 34 -5.75 -12.48 1.87
CA ILE A 34 -5.46 -11.34 1.01
C ILE A 34 -6.57 -11.20 -0.02
N ILE A 35 -7.07 -9.98 -0.10
CA ILE A 35 -8.02 -9.54 -1.12
C ILE A 35 -7.29 -8.54 -1.99
N ALA A 36 -7.15 -8.86 -3.26
CA ALA A 36 -6.51 -7.99 -4.25
C ALA A 36 -7.49 -7.72 -5.40
N TYR A 37 -7.31 -6.60 -6.07
CA TYR A 37 -8.19 -6.14 -7.13
C TYR A 37 -7.40 -5.39 -8.21
N ASP A 38 -7.91 -5.39 -9.44
CA ASP A 38 -7.41 -4.56 -10.52
C ASP A 38 -8.19 -3.24 -10.59
N TYR A 39 -7.50 -2.13 -10.76
CA TYR A 39 -8.13 -0.82 -10.97
C TYR A 39 -8.88 -0.79 -12.31
N PRO A 40 -9.84 0.15 -12.50
CA PRO A 40 -10.46 0.36 -13.80
C PRO A 40 -9.40 0.55 -14.91
N GLY A 41 -9.50 -0.28 -15.96
CA GLY A 41 -8.56 -0.29 -17.09
C GLY A 41 -7.24 -1.04 -16.86
N TYR A 42 -7.10 -1.78 -15.74
CA TYR A 42 -5.99 -2.70 -15.48
C TYR A 42 -6.47 -4.16 -15.55
N GLY A 43 -5.56 -5.06 -15.90
CA GLY A 43 -5.84 -6.50 -15.98
C GLY A 43 -7.08 -6.80 -16.81
N LEU A 44 -8.08 -7.43 -16.18
CA LEU A 44 -9.38 -7.74 -16.80
C LEU A 44 -10.49 -6.75 -16.40
N SER A 45 -10.17 -5.71 -15.63
CA SER A 45 -11.15 -4.71 -15.21
C SER A 45 -11.53 -3.77 -16.35
N ASP A 46 -12.82 -3.58 -16.55
CA ASP A 46 -13.35 -2.63 -17.53
C ASP A 46 -13.03 -1.17 -17.16
N GLY A 47 -13.23 -0.26 -18.13
CA GLY A 47 -13.11 1.17 -17.93
C GLY A 47 -11.75 1.74 -18.31
N SER A 48 -11.40 2.87 -17.70
CA SER A 48 -10.13 3.58 -17.92
C SER A 48 -9.51 4.03 -16.61
N SER A 49 -8.17 4.03 -16.55
CA SER A 49 -7.43 4.40 -15.38
C SER A 49 -7.59 5.89 -15.05
N SER A 50 -7.87 6.19 -13.80
CA SER A 50 -7.92 7.55 -13.26
C SER A 50 -7.69 7.52 -11.75
N GLU A 51 -7.26 8.64 -11.17
CA GLU A 51 -7.07 8.76 -9.73
C GLU A 51 -8.37 8.45 -8.96
N ASN A 52 -9.48 9.10 -9.34
CA ASN A 52 -10.78 8.84 -8.72
C ASN A 52 -11.24 7.39 -8.93
N GLY A 53 -10.92 6.78 -10.08
CA GLY A 53 -11.20 5.37 -10.34
C GLY A 53 -10.46 4.46 -9.37
N CYS A 54 -9.19 4.74 -9.07
CA CYS A 54 -8.42 3.98 -8.09
C CYS A 54 -8.97 4.14 -6.66
N TYR A 55 -9.35 5.36 -6.27
CA TYR A 55 -9.95 5.63 -4.95
C TYR A 55 -11.31 4.94 -4.80
N ASN A 56 -12.18 5.06 -5.80
CA ASN A 56 -13.50 4.42 -5.79
C ASN A 56 -13.40 2.89 -5.76
N ALA A 57 -12.45 2.30 -6.51
CA ALA A 57 -12.22 0.86 -6.50
C ALA A 57 -11.78 0.37 -5.11
N MET A 58 -10.82 1.06 -4.46
CA MET A 58 -10.39 0.75 -3.10
C MET A 58 -11.55 0.86 -2.11
N GLU A 59 -12.35 1.93 -2.20
CA GLU A 59 -13.49 2.13 -1.29
C GLU A 59 -14.56 1.03 -1.47
N ALA A 60 -14.86 0.64 -2.72
CA ALA A 60 -15.79 -0.45 -3.01
C ALA A 60 -15.30 -1.79 -2.46
N VAL A 61 -14.00 -2.09 -2.62
CA VAL A 61 -13.40 -3.31 -2.06
C VAL A 61 -13.47 -3.28 -0.53
N TYR A 62 -13.11 -2.16 0.10
CA TYR A 62 -13.19 -2.02 1.56
C TYR A 62 -14.63 -2.23 2.06
N GLN A 63 -15.62 -1.61 1.43
CA GLN A 63 -17.03 -1.79 1.79
C GLN A 63 -17.44 -3.26 1.69
N LYS A 64 -17.08 -3.92 0.59
CA LYS A 64 -17.37 -5.36 0.41
C LYS A 64 -16.73 -6.22 1.50
N VAL A 65 -15.49 -5.91 1.89
CA VAL A 65 -14.77 -6.63 2.95
C VAL A 65 -15.46 -6.46 4.30
N VAL A 66 -15.92 -5.26 4.61
CA VAL A 66 -16.59 -4.97 5.88
C VAL A 66 -18.03 -5.47 5.89
N GLU A 67 -18.80 -5.15 4.84
CA GLU A 67 -20.24 -5.38 4.84
C GLU A 67 -20.62 -6.80 4.40
N ASP A 68 -20.01 -7.33 3.32
CA ASP A 68 -20.37 -8.64 2.77
C ASP A 68 -19.57 -9.78 3.43
N PHE A 69 -18.28 -9.56 3.71
CA PHE A 69 -17.44 -10.58 4.35
C PHE A 69 -17.41 -10.47 5.89
N GLY A 70 -18.01 -9.42 6.45
CA GLY A 70 -18.15 -9.22 7.89
C GLY A 70 -16.81 -8.99 8.62
N ARG A 71 -15.77 -8.49 7.93
CA ARG A 71 -14.46 -8.28 8.55
C ARG A 71 -14.44 -7.05 9.43
N ASN A 72 -13.83 -7.18 10.60
CA ASN A 72 -13.67 -6.08 11.54
C ASN A 72 -12.65 -5.06 10.97
N PRO A 73 -13.00 -3.78 10.83
CA PRO A 73 -12.06 -2.74 10.37
C PRO A 73 -10.72 -2.71 11.10
N SER A 74 -10.70 -3.00 12.42
CA SER A 74 -9.45 -3.04 13.21
C SER A 74 -8.51 -4.20 12.85
N GLU A 75 -8.97 -5.18 12.07
CA GLU A 75 -8.20 -6.32 11.59
C GLU A 75 -7.84 -6.23 10.11
N ILE A 76 -8.27 -5.13 9.46
CA ILE A 76 -7.96 -4.86 8.04
C ILE A 76 -6.63 -4.11 7.95
N ILE A 77 -5.74 -4.61 7.11
CA ILE A 77 -4.47 -3.99 6.76
C ILE A 77 -4.52 -3.58 5.30
N LEU A 78 -4.30 -2.30 5.02
CA LEU A 78 -4.12 -1.84 3.64
C LEU A 78 -2.65 -2.01 3.26
N TRP A 79 -2.38 -2.67 2.15
CA TRP A 79 -1.03 -2.78 1.61
C TRP A 79 -0.97 -2.19 0.21
N GLY A 80 -0.36 -1.03 0.09
CA GLY A 80 -0.15 -0.36 -1.19
C GLY A 80 1.28 -0.48 -1.66
N ARG A 81 1.46 -0.89 -2.94
CA ARG A 81 2.76 -0.87 -3.62
C ARG A 81 2.77 0.23 -4.67
N SER A 82 3.80 1.10 -4.66
CA SER A 82 3.99 2.16 -5.66
C SER A 82 2.70 2.97 -5.89
N LEU A 83 2.08 2.90 -7.09
CA LEU A 83 0.77 3.51 -7.37
C LEU A 83 -0.26 3.19 -6.28
N GLY A 84 -0.29 1.94 -5.81
CA GLY A 84 -1.23 1.47 -4.80
C GLY A 84 -1.11 2.15 -3.44
N THR A 85 0.00 2.85 -3.16
CA THR A 85 0.12 3.65 -1.94
C THR A 85 -0.84 4.84 -1.93
N GLY A 86 -1.24 5.35 -3.11
CA GLY A 86 -2.22 6.41 -3.25
C GLY A 86 -3.60 6.04 -2.70
N PRO A 87 -4.29 5.06 -3.29
CA PRO A 87 -5.60 4.63 -2.79
C PRO A 87 -5.53 4.11 -1.34
N SER A 88 -4.43 3.49 -0.93
CA SER A 88 -4.26 3.02 0.45
C SER A 88 -4.19 4.18 1.44
N LEU A 89 -3.40 5.22 1.17
CA LEU A 89 -3.33 6.43 2.02
C LEU A 89 -4.65 7.20 2.02
N PHE A 90 -5.28 7.34 0.86
CA PHE A 90 -6.59 7.99 0.76
C PHE A 90 -7.62 7.29 1.66
N LEU A 91 -7.72 5.96 1.60
CA LEU A 91 -8.68 5.23 2.43
C LEU A 91 -8.32 5.32 3.92
N ALA A 92 -7.03 5.14 4.28
CA ALA A 92 -6.57 5.18 5.66
C ALA A 92 -6.77 6.55 6.33
N ALA A 93 -6.76 7.63 5.56
CA ALA A 93 -7.06 8.97 6.03
C ALA A 93 -8.56 9.19 6.31
N ASN A 94 -9.44 8.39 5.68
CA ASN A 94 -10.90 8.59 5.74
C ASN A 94 -11.66 7.49 6.51
N LYS A 95 -11.04 6.33 6.75
CA LYS A 95 -11.68 5.17 7.41
C LYS A 95 -10.80 4.66 8.55
N LYS A 96 -11.43 4.08 9.54
CA LYS A 96 -10.72 3.32 10.58
C LYS A 96 -10.30 1.97 10.02
N ILE A 97 -9.02 1.64 10.15
CA ILE A 97 -8.42 0.38 9.74
C ILE A 97 -7.40 -0.06 10.79
N GLY A 98 -6.99 -1.33 10.76
CA GLY A 98 -6.03 -1.89 11.70
C GLY A 98 -4.60 -1.42 11.45
N GLY A 99 -4.17 -1.30 10.20
CA GLY A 99 -2.82 -0.88 9.86
C GLY A 99 -2.63 -0.60 8.37
N ILE A 100 -1.51 0.05 8.03
CA ILE A 100 -1.15 0.33 6.64
C ILE A 100 0.31 -0.03 6.34
N ILE A 101 0.54 -0.72 5.23
CA ILE A 101 1.87 -1.00 4.66
C ILE A 101 2.02 -0.20 3.37
N LEU A 102 3.04 0.62 3.30
CA LEU A 102 3.37 1.46 2.16
C LEU A 102 4.72 1.04 1.57
N GLU A 103 4.69 0.36 0.45
CA GLU A 103 5.86 -0.13 -0.26
C GLU A 103 6.21 0.82 -1.39
N THR A 104 7.41 1.40 -1.37
CA THR A 104 7.88 2.43 -2.31
C THR A 104 6.90 3.61 -2.48
N PRO A 105 6.43 4.24 -1.37
CA PRO A 105 5.47 5.34 -1.49
C PRO A 105 6.10 6.59 -2.08
N PHE A 106 5.28 7.34 -2.82
CA PHE A 106 5.64 8.60 -3.47
C PHE A 106 4.82 9.78 -2.91
N LEU A 107 5.34 10.99 -3.05
CA LEU A 107 4.68 12.19 -2.53
C LEU A 107 3.47 12.61 -3.36
N SER A 108 3.63 12.56 -4.68
CA SER A 108 2.58 12.76 -5.68
C SER A 108 3.04 12.19 -7.03
N ALA A 109 2.11 11.92 -7.93
CA ALA A 109 2.43 11.33 -9.24
C ALA A 109 3.38 12.20 -10.05
N PHE A 110 3.26 13.52 -9.98
CA PHE A 110 4.12 14.43 -10.70
C PHE A 110 5.53 14.51 -10.10
N ARG A 111 5.66 14.49 -8.77
CA ARG A 111 6.96 14.55 -8.09
C ARG A 111 7.81 13.30 -8.28
N SER A 112 7.19 12.15 -8.51
CA SER A 112 7.94 10.92 -8.81
C SER A 112 8.66 11.01 -10.16
N VAL A 113 8.09 11.72 -11.13
CA VAL A 113 8.65 11.81 -12.49
C VAL A 113 9.58 13.03 -12.67
N THR A 114 9.28 14.19 -12.09
CA THR A 114 9.97 15.45 -12.42
C THR A 114 10.78 16.06 -11.27
N GLY A 115 10.55 15.63 -10.03
CA GLY A 115 11.16 16.24 -8.85
C GLY A 115 10.67 17.66 -8.51
N ILE A 116 9.79 18.26 -9.34
CA ILE A 116 9.28 19.63 -9.19
C ILE A 116 7.99 19.63 -8.37
N THR A 117 7.86 20.60 -7.49
CA THR A 117 6.68 20.83 -6.65
C THR A 117 5.70 21.76 -7.35
N ILE A 118 4.41 21.37 -7.36
CA ILE A 118 3.26 22.25 -7.60
C ILE A 118 2.94 22.51 -9.08
N LEU A 119 2.09 21.61 -9.59
CA LEU A 119 1.18 22.00 -10.67
C LEU A 119 -0.26 21.72 -10.17
N PRO A 120 -1.25 22.56 -10.50
CA PRO A 120 -2.63 22.42 -10.00
C PRO A 120 -3.36 21.16 -10.50
N TRP A 121 -2.74 20.37 -11.37
CA TRP A 121 -3.22 19.07 -11.88
C TRP A 121 -2.38 17.87 -11.41
N ASP A 122 -1.56 18.03 -10.35
CA ASP A 122 -0.81 16.94 -9.75
C ASP A 122 -1.80 15.90 -9.16
N ARG A 123 -1.60 14.64 -9.52
CA ARG A 123 -2.46 13.52 -9.12
C ARG A 123 -1.85 12.74 -7.97
N PHE A 124 -2.68 12.01 -7.23
CA PHE A 124 -2.25 11.20 -6.08
C PHE A 124 -1.37 12.01 -5.12
N ARG A 125 -1.93 13.07 -4.55
CA ARG A 125 -1.22 13.94 -3.59
C ARG A 125 -1.11 13.25 -2.22
N ASN A 126 -0.37 12.15 -2.19
CA ASN A 126 -0.24 11.24 -1.05
C ASN A 126 0.17 11.95 0.23
N ILE A 127 1.07 12.93 0.11
CA ILE A 127 1.57 13.72 1.25
C ILE A 127 0.45 14.44 2.02
N GLU A 128 -0.66 14.77 1.38
CA GLU A 128 -1.79 15.47 2.02
C GLU A 128 -2.65 14.54 2.87
N HIS A 129 -2.53 13.23 2.68
CA HIS A 129 -3.26 12.22 3.44
C HIS A 129 -2.49 11.68 4.65
N THR A 130 -1.16 11.83 4.67
CA THR A 130 -0.30 11.16 5.66
C THR A 130 -0.61 11.54 7.09
N ASN A 131 -0.80 12.81 7.39
CA ASN A 131 -1.05 13.30 8.75
C ASN A 131 -2.46 12.97 9.28
N GLN A 132 -3.34 12.43 8.43
CA GLN A 132 -4.70 12.01 8.77
C GLN A 132 -4.80 10.51 9.06
N VAL A 133 -3.74 9.75 8.78
CA VAL A 133 -3.67 8.32 9.10
C VAL A 133 -3.62 8.15 10.62
N THR A 134 -4.52 7.31 11.17
CA THR A 134 -4.62 7.11 12.63
C THR A 134 -4.26 5.70 13.08
N CYS A 135 -3.86 4.83 12.15
CA CYS A 135 -3.46 3.45 12.43
C CYS A 135 -1.93 3.29 12.41
N PRO A 136 -1.41 2.19 12.98
CA PRO A 136 -0.01 1.81 12.81
C PRO A 136 0.40 1.75 11.35
N SER A 137 1.63 2.22 11.04
CA SER A 137 2.12 2.33 9.68
C SER A 137 3.48 1.67 9.50
N LEU A 138 3.66 0.92 8.41
CA LEU A 138 4.95 0.38 7.98
C LEU A 138 5.29 0.96 6.60
N VAL A 139 6.40 1.69 6.50
CA VAL A 139 6.94 2.18 5.24
C VAL A 139 8.14 1.34 4.85
N ILE A 140 8.19 0.84 3.61
CA ILE A 140 9.28 0.03 3.06
C ILE A 140 9.83 0.72 1.82
N HIS A 141 11.16 0.91 1.74
CA HIS A 141 11.74 1.58 0.58
C HIS A 141 13.18 1.13 0.30
N GLY A 142 13.49 0.92 -0.96
CA GLY A 142 14.82 0.58 -1.44
C GLY A 142 15.73 1.81 -1.58
N THR A 143 17.00 1.67 -1.21
CA THR A 143 17.93 2.81 -1.26
C THR A 143 18.38 3.19 -2.67
N LEU A 144 18.26 2.27 -3.63
CA LEU A 144 18.60 2.47 -5.03
C LEU A 144 17.35 2.59 -5.95
N ASP A 145 16.19 2.93 -5.36
CA ASP A 145 14.95 3.15 -6.11
C ASP A 145 15.09 4.37 -7.04
N GLU A 146 15.20 4.11 -8.35
CA GLU A 146 15.30 5.13 -9.39
C GLU A 146 13.93 5.58 -9.93
N VAL A 147 12.87 4.82 -9.67
CA VAL A 147 11.49 5.15 -10.10
C VAL A 147 10.86 6.12 -9.11
N VAL A 148 10.88 5.76 -7.83
CA VAL A 148 10.46 6.63 -6.72
C VAL A 148 11.66 6.87 -5.82
N PRO A 149 12.33 8.01 -5.92
CA PRO A 149 13.53 8.29 -5.12
C PRO A 149 13.32 8.06 -3.62
N PHE A 150 14.25 7.34 -2.97
CA PHE A 150 14.23 6.95 -1.56
C PHE A 150 13.84 8.09 -0.60
N ARG A 151 14.23 9.34 -0.92
CA ARG A 151 13.86 10.54 -0.13
C ARG A 151 12.35 10.73 -0.02
N GLN A 152 11.55 10.28 -1.01
CA GLN A 152 10.10 10.44 -0.96
C GLN A 152 9.48 9.51 0.10
N GLY A 153 9.91 8.25 0.17
CA GLY A 153 9.50 7.34 1.25
C GLY A 153 9.88 7.85 2.64
N LYS A 154 11.08 8.43 2.77
CA LYS A 154 11.49 9.07 4.03
C LYS A 154 10.60 10.26 4.39
N GLN A 155 10.20 11.06 3.43
CA GLN A 155 9.32 12.21 3.68
C GLN A 155 7.90 11.74 4.04
N ILE A 156 7.32 10.77 3.32
CA ILE A 156 6.04 10.15 3.72
C ILE A 156 6.13 9.63 5.17
N PHE A 157 7.19 8.88 5.48
CA PHE A 157 7.39 8.37 6.84
C PHE A 157 7.45 9.47 7.89
N SER A 158 8.13 10.60 7.61
CA SER A 158 8.26 11.70 8.58
C SER A 158 6.93 12.38 8.91
N GLU A 159 5.98 12.37 8.00
CA GLU A 159 4.67 13.01 8.15
C GLU A 159 3.59 12.06 8.72
N LEU A 160 3.83 10.74 8.72
CA LEU A 160 2.90 9.78 9.33
C LEU A 160 2.93 9.91 10.85
N PRO A 161 1.76 9.85 11.53
CA PRO A 161 1.70 9.78 13.00
C PRO A 161 2.32 8.48 13.57
N GLU A 162 2.68 8.52 14.85
CA GLU A 162 3.05 7.31 15.60
C GLU A 162 1.80 6.45 15.92
N PRO A 163 1.91 5.11 16.00
CA PRO A 163 3.14 4.32 15.81
C PRO A 163 3.47 4.06 14.34
N ARG A 164 4.70 4.28 13.95
CA ARG A 164 5.19 4.07 12.59
C ARG A 164 6.55 3.36 12.58
N THR A 165 6.78 2.53 11.58
CA THR A 165 8.03 1.79 11.37
C THR A 165 8.55 2.06 9.96
N PHE A 166 9.88 2.21 9.81
CA PHE A 166 10.52 2.34 8.50
C PHE A 166 11.46 1.16 8.26
N LEU A 167 11.22 0.41 7.19
CA LEU A 167 12.14 -0.59 6.70
C LEU A 167 12.91 -0.03 5.51
N LYS A 168 14.17 0.29 5.75
CA LYS A 168 15.11 0.62 4.69
C LYS A 168 15.71 -0.67 4.14
N VAL A 169 15.54 -0.93 2.84
CA VAL A 169 16.16 -2.07 2.17
C VAL A 169 17.39 -1.57 1.41
N ASP A 170 18.58 -1.81 1.97
CA ASP A 170 19.81 -1.36 1.35
C ASP A 170 20.07 -2.10 0.04
N ASN A 171 20.51 -1.35 -0.97
CA ASN A 171 20.78 -1.79 -2.33
C ASN A 171 19.57 -2.33 -3.12
N ALA A 172 18.36 -2.20 -2.60
CA ALA A 172 17.16 -2.54 -3.35
C ALA A 172 16.72 -1.39 -4.26
N GLU A 173 16.26 -1.77 -5.42
CA GLU A 173 15.58 -0.95 -6.43
C GLU A 173 14.06 -0.97 -6.20
N HIS A 174 13.30 -0.39 -7.14
CA HIS A 174 11.85 -0.26 -7.05
C HIS A 174 11.09 -1.60 -6.96
N ASN A 175 11.53 -2.60 -7.71
CA ASN A 175 10.78 -3.83 -7.93
C ASN A 175 11.40 -5.09 -7.28
N ASN A 176 12.55 -4.97 -6.59
CA ASN A 176 13.26 -6.13 -6.04
C ASN A 176 13.39 -6.12 -4.51
N LEU A 177 12.53 -5.36 -3.82
CA LEU A 177 12.57 -5.20 -2.36
C LEU A 177 12.51 -6.55 -1.62
N MET A 178 11.64 -7.45 -2.04
CA MET A 178 11.49 -8.77 -1.42
C MET A 178 12.72 -9.63 -1.67
N GLU A 179 13.28 -9.60 -2.88
CA GLU A 179 14.47 -10.38 -3.27
C GLU A 179 15.71 -9.91 -2.49
N VAL A 180 15.97 -8.60 -2.50
CA VAL A 180 17.15 -8.01 -1.84
C VAL A 180 17.02 -7.99 -0.33
N GLY A 181 15.81 -7.72 0.18
CA GLY A 181 15.53 -7.66 1.62
C GLY A 181 15.47 -9.03 2.31
N GLY A 182 15.13 -10.09 1.54
CA GLY A 182 15.10 -11.47 2.04
C GLY A 182 14.31 -11.63 3.35
N ASP A 183 14.94 -12.28 4.33
CA ASP A 183 14.32 -12.53 5.64
C ASP A 183 13.99 -11.24 6.40
N LEU A 184 14.82 -10.20 6.27
CA LEU A 184 14.55 -8.91 6.92
C LEU A 184 13.24 -8.29 6.42
N TYR A 185 12.98 -8.37 5.12
CA TYR A 185 11.75 -7.89 4.51
C TYR A 185 10.54 -8.72 5.00
N SER A 186 10.61 -10.04 4.86
CA SER A 186 9.49 -10.93 5.23
C SER A 186 9.20 -10.94 6.73
N ASP A 187 10.23 -10.96 7.59
CA ASP A 187 10.07 -10.91 9.04
C ASP A 187 9.45 -9.59 9.52
N THR A 188 9.89 -8.47 8.94
CA THR A 188 9.36 -7.15 9.34
C THR A 188 7.88 -7.03 8.99
N ILE A 189 7.48 -7.45 7.80
CA ILE A 189 6.07 -7.45 7.38
C ILE A 189 5.26 -8.42 8.25
N SER A 190 5.75 -9.64 8.48
CA SER A 190 5.07 -10.63 9.30
C SER A 190 4.85 -10.14 10.74
N LYS A 191 5.87 -9.53 11.36
CA LYS A 191 5.76 -8.93 12.70
C LYS A 191 4.75 -7.78 12.71
N PHE A 192 4.73 -6.95 11.68
CA PHE A 192 3.74 -5.87 11.57
C PHE A 192 2.32 -6.45 11.46
N ILE A 193 2.08 -7.41 10.57
CA ILE A 193 0.77 -8.06 10.40
C ILE A 193 0.30 -8.67 11.73
N ILE A 194 1.17 -9.39 12.44
CA ILE A 194 0.83 -10.02 13.73
C ILE A 194 0.49 -8.99 14.81
N SER A 195 1.10 -7.82 14.79
CA SER A 195 0.86 -6.76 15.78
C SER A 195 -0.51 -6.09 15.64
N ILE A 196 -1.19 -6.24 14.51
CA ILE A 196 -2.49 -5.63 14.25
C ILE A 196 -3.61 -6.50 14.84
N GLY A 197 -4.60 -5.88 15.52
CA GLY A 197 -5.78 -6.56 16.08
C GLY A 197 -5.47 -7.49 17.27
N GLY A 198 -4.34 -7.26 17.96
CA GLY A 198 -3.96 -7.95 19.20
C GLY A 198 -4.50 -7.24 20.45
#